data_21fdc78229360276fa8bc848c5562d7b
#
_entry.id   21fdc78229360276fa8bc848c5562d7b
#
_cell.length_a   1.000
_cell.length_b   1.000
_cell.length_c   1.000
_cell.angle_alpha   90.00
_cell.angle_beta   90.00
_cell.angle_gamma   90.00
#
_symmetry.space_group_name_H-M   'P 1'
#
loop_
_entity.id
_entity.type
_entity.pdbx_description
1 polymer ?
#
loop_
_entity_poly.entity_id
_entity_poly.type
_entity_poly.pdbx_seq_one_letter_code
_entity_poly.pdbx_strand_id
1 'polypeptide(L)'
;MKAIQIDGAIKRFTTVPNSWGNVMGGFNNLSETELQEYGFYDVIIPEYNSATQYLGDLEWDADNSVFTYPVVDITWSETLAELKTKKVEILESIYNSKLYQTDWIVTKHLELGESVPQATKDARAALRTECNAKEAEIMALTTKSAIAEYQLPNLD
;
A
#
# COMPACT_ATOMS: atom_id res chain seq x y z
N MET A 1 11.54 18.19 8.00
CA MET A 1 10.17 18.67 8.29
C MET A 1 10.08 18.92 9.78
N LYS A 2 9.46 20.03 10.20
CA LYS A 2 9.32 20.38 11.63
C LYS A 2 7.86 20.40 12.04
N ALA A 3 7.61 20.23 13.33
CA ALA A 3 6.30 20.44 13.93
C ALA A 3 6.45 21.16 15.28
N ILE A 4 5.35 21.75 15.73
CA ILE A 4 5.22 22.41 17.01
C ILE A 4 3.84 22.08 17.61
N GLN A 5 3.76 21.97 18.89
CA GLN A 5 2.48 21.84 19.60
C GLN A 5 2.06 23.20 20.16
N ILE A 6 0.86 23.66 19.81
CA ILE A 6 0.28 24.92 20.26
C ILE A 6 -1.14 24.65 20.73
N ASP A 7 -1.47 25.02 21.96
CA ASP A 7 -2.81 24.85 22.55
C ASP A 7 -3.37 23.42 22.40
N GLY A 8 -2.50 22.43 22.54
CA GLY A 8 -2.84 21.02 22.40
C GLY A 8 -2.92 20.49 20.97
N ALA A 9 -2.80 21.35 19.96
CA ALA A 9 -2.81 20.95 18.56
C ALA A 9 -1.38 20.90 17.98
N ILE A 10 -1.08 19.89 17.14
CA ILE A 10 0.21 19.76 16.46
C ILE A 10 0.12 20.39 15.07
N LYS A 11 0.97 21.36 14.83
CA LYS A 11 1.08 22.05 13.54
C LYS A 11 2.37 21.66 12.85
N ARG A 12 2.27 21.13 11.62
CA ARG A 12 3.41 20.70 10.80
C ARG A 12 3.82 21.78 9.83
N PHE A 13 5.12 21.84 9.55
CA PHE A 13 5.75 22.74 8.59
C PHE A 13 6.70 21.94 7.70
N THR A 14 6.44 21.93 6.40
CA THR A 14 7.37 21.36 5.41
C THR A 14 8.66 22.18 5.39
N THR A 15 8.53 23.50 5.50
CA THR A 15 9.62 24.46 5.61
C THR A 15 9.35 25.37 6.80
N VAL A 16 10.36 25.59 7.63
CA VAL A 16 10.27 26.53 8.77
C VAL A 16 9.92 27.91 8.23
N PRO A 17 8.93 28.62 8.82
CA PRO A 17 8.54 29.95 8.36
C PRO A 17 9.66 30.96 8.55
N ASN A 18 9.69 31.98 7.71
CA ASN A 18 10.68 33.06 7.82
C ASN A 18 10.46 33.96 9.04
N SER A 19 9.24 34.01 9.57
CA SER A 19 8.89 34.78 10.77
C SER A 19 8.01 33.96 11.69
N TRP A 20 8.25 34.05 13.01
CA TRP A 20 7.49 33.34 14.02
C TRP A 20 7.52 34.08 15.37
N GLY A 21 6.34 34.22 16.01
CA GLY A 21 6.23 34.95 17.27
C GLY A 21 6.75 36.38 17.14
N ASN A 22 7.76 36.71 17.94
CA ASN A 22 8.43 38.01 17.96
C ASN A 22 9.65 38.13 16.99
N VAL A 23 9.99 37.07 16.27
CA VAL A 23 11.08 37.04 15.28
C VAL A 23 10.55 37.46 13.91
N MET A 24 10.85 38.66 13.49
CA MET A 24 10.40 39.26 12.23
C MET A 24 11.45 39.11 11.13
N GLY A 25 11.51 37.92 10.53
CA GLY A 25 12.47 37.56 9.48
C GLY A 25 13.66 36.73 10.01
N GLY A 26 14.15 35.83 9.16
CA GLY A 26 15.29 34.97 9.47
C GLY A 26 15.01 33.81 10.46
N PHE A 27 13.78 33.60 10.89
CA PHE A 27 13.43 32.48 11.80
C PHE A 27 13.83 31.13 11.21
N ASN A 28 13.70 30.96 9.91
CA ASN A 28 14.12 29.75 9.18
C ASN A 28 15.64 29.56 9.08
N ASN A 29 16.44 30.52 9.52
CA ASN A 29 17.91 30.45 9.57
C ASN A 29 18.44 30.13 10.97
N LEU A 30 17.57 29.99 11.95
CA LEU A 30 17.94 29.60 13.30
C LEU A 30 18.50 28.19 13.33
N SER A 31 19.42 27.95 14.25
CA SER A 31 19.97 26.61 14.52
C SER A 31 18.87 25.68 15.07
N GLU A 32 19.14 24.38 15.02
CA GLU A 32 18.25 23.35 15.60
C GLU A 32 17.93 23.62 17.07
N THR A 33 18.96 23.99 17.86
CA THR A 33 18.79 24.29 19.29
C THR A 33 17.87 25.49 19.51
N GLU A 34 18.09 26.56 18.73
CA GLU A 34 17.24 27.75 18.80
C GLU A 34 15.80 27.45 18.37
N LEU A 35 15.60 26.66 17.33
CA LEU A 35 14.25 26.23 16.90
C LEU A 35 13.54 25.41 17.99
N GLN A 36 14.27 24.55 18.69
CA GLN A 36 13.75 23.77 19.81
C GLN A 36 13.33 24.66 21.01
N GLU A 37 14.04 25.76 21.27
CA GLU A 37 13.63 26.76 22.29
C GLU A 37 12.26 27.41 21.96
N TYR A 38 11.91 27.49 20.67
CA TYR A 38 10.60 27.92 20.19
C TYR A 38 9.59 26.76 20.08
N GLY A 39 9.97 25.54 20.44
CA GLY A 39 9.11 24.36 20.42
C GLY A 39 9.02 23.66 19.05
N PHE A 40 9.90 24.02 18.10
CA PHE A 40 9.97 23.36 16.79
C PHE A 40 10.90 22.16 16.84
N TYR A 41 10.35 20.98 16.67
CA TYR A 41 11.11 19.73 16.66
C TYR A 41 10.95 18.99 15.33
N ASP A 42 11.85 18.04 15.09
CA ASP A 42 11.79 17.21 13.90
C ASP A 42 10.54 16.31 13.87
N VAL A 43 10.07 16.05 12.67
CA VAL A 43 9.05 15.03 12.43
C VAL A 43 9.73 13.84 11.80
N ILE A 44 9.67 12.71 12.50
CA ILE A 44 10.18 11.41 12.03
C ILE A 44 9.00 10.58 11.53
N ILE A 45 9.14 10.06 10.33
CA ILE A 45 8.18 9.09 9.78
C ILE A 45 8.82 7.72 9.91
N PRO A 46 8.30 6.83 10.76
CA PRO A 46 8.86 5.50 10.95
C PRO A 46 8.62 4.65 9.69
N GLU A 47 9.48 3.65 9.49
CA GLU A 47 9.22 2.60 8.52
C GLU A 47 8.08 1.72 9.00
N TYR A 48 7.20 1.32 8.10
CA TYR A 48 6.06 0.44 8.40
C TYR A 48 5.70 -0.40 7.18
N ASN A 49 5.08 -1.54 7.43
CA ASN A 49 4.57 -2.40 6.37
C ASN A 49 3.13 -2.00 6.00
N SER A 50 2.97 -1.29 4.89
CA SER A 50 1.67 -0.79 4.44
C SER A 50 0.62 -1.88 4.14
N ALA A 51 1.02 -3.14 3.99
CA ALA A 51 0.08 -4.26 3.82
C ALA A 51 -0.56 -4.69 5.16
N THR A 52 0.10 -4.45 6.29
CA THR A 52 -0.30 -4.94 7.61
C THR A 52 -0.37 -3.85 8.67
N GLN A 53 0.12 -2.65 8.36
CA GLN A 53 0.23 -1.54 9.30
C GLN A 53 -0.19 -0.22 8.64
N TYR A 54 -0.53 0.75 9.46
CA TYR A 54 -0.74 2.13 9.05
C TYR A 54 -0.14 3.08 10.08
N LEU A 55 0.08 4.33 9.68
CA LEU A 55 0.54 5.38 10.58
C LEU A 55 -0.67 6.04 11.25
N GLY A 56 -0.64 6.11 12.56
CA GLY A 56 -1.63 6.85 13.35
C GLY A 56 -1.48 8.36 13.22
N ASP A 57 -2.07 9.10 14.14
CA ASP A 57 -1.95 10.56 14.18
C ASP A 57 -0.57 10.98 14.69
N LEU A 58 -0.10 12.15 14.22
CA LEU A 58 1.17 12.71 14.65
C LEU A 58 1.12 13.04 16.15
N GLU A 59 2.09 12.54 16.89
CA GLU A 59 2.20 12.72 18.34
C GLU A 59 3.61 13.14 18.75
N TRP A 60 3.74 13.65 19.98
CA TRP A 60 5.02 14.00 20.58
C TRP A 60 5.65 12.79 21.26
N ASP A 61 6.87 12.45 20.84
CA ASP A 61 7.72 11.45 21.49
C ASP A 61 8.71 12.16 22.42
N ALA A 62 8.42 12.09 23.70
CA ALA A 62 9.21 12.77 24.71
C ALA A 62 10.58 12.14 24.93
N ASP A 63 10.72 10.82 24.72
CA ASP A 63 11.96 10.08 24.94
C ASP A 63 13.01 10.46 23.89
N ASN A 64 12.59 10.69 22.66
CA ASN A 64 13.45 11.06 21.54
C ASN A 64 13.41 12.57 21.21
N SER A 65 12.56 13.34 21.86
CA SER A 65 12.34 14.77 21.61
C SER A 65 12.05 15.06 20.13
N VAL A 66 11.10 14.32 19.56
CA VAL A 66 10.65 14.46 18.16
C VAL A 66 9.13 14.31 18.07
N PHE A 67 8.55 14.74 16.97
CA PHE A 67 7.21 14.34 16.61
C PHE A 67 7.29 13.09 15.71
N THR A 68 6.44 12.11 15.97
CA THR A 68 6.41 10.86 15.20
C THR A 68 4.99 10.36 15.00
N TYR A 69 4.83 9.38 14.14
CA TYR A 69 3.57 8.70 13.89
C TYR A 69 3.62 7.31 14.51
N PRO A 70 2.73 6.93 15.42
CA PRO A 70 2.70 5.55 15.91
C PRO A 70 2.39 4.61 14.75
N VAL A 71 3.13 3.51 14.70
CA VAL A 71 2.85 2.41 13.76
C VAL A 71 1.79 1.52 14.38
N VAL A 72 0.65 1.40 13.71
CA VAL A 72 -0.52 0.66 14.20
C VAL A 72 -0.80 -0.53 13.29
N ASP A 73 -0.94 -1.71 13.87
CA ASP A 73 -1.30 -2.92 13.12
C ASP A 73 -2.76 -2.84 12.62
N ILE A 74 -2.98 -3.24 11.37
CA ILE A 74 -4.32 -3.32 10.80
C ILE A 74 -5.09 -4.45 11.49
N THR A 75 -6.27 -4.12 12.00
CA THR A 75 -7.20 -5.11 12.53
C THR A 75 -8.24 -5.43 11.46
N TRP A 76 -8.20 -6.67 10.95
CA TRP A 76 -9.18 -7.15 9.95
C TRP A 76 -10.44 -7.65 10.64
N SER A 77 -11.60 -7.14 10.23
CA SER A 77 -12.93 -7.64 10.64
C SER A 77 -13.25 -8.99 9.99
N GLU A 78 -12.73 -9.22 8.78
CA GLU A 78 -12.94 -10.43 8.03
C GLU A 78 -12.20 -11.64 8.63
N THR A 79 -12.78 -12.80 8.45
CA THR A 79 -12.13 -14.07 8.74
C THR A 79 -11.00 -14.37 7.75
N LEU A 80 -10.11 -15.29 8.11
CA LEU A 80 -9.06 -15.76 7.21
C LEU A 80 -9.64 -16.32 5.89
N ALA A 81 -10.77 -17.05 5.98
CA ALA A 81 -11.43 -17.63 4.81
C ALA A 81 -11.97 -16.55 3.87
N GLU A 82 -12.63 -15.52 4.40
CA GLU A 82 -13.16 -14.41 3.60
C GLU A 82 -12.06 -13.62 2.90
N LEU A 83 -10.93 -13.38 3.58
CA LEU A 83 -9.78 -12.71 2.97
C LEU A 83 -9.17 -13.54 1.83
N LYS A 84 -9.08 -14.87 2.00
CA LYS A 84 -8.65 -15.79 0.93
C LYS A 84 -9.58 -15.70 -0.28
N THR A 85 -10.89 -15.81 -0.06
CA THR A 85 -11.89 -15.73 -1.12
C THR A 85 -11.76 -14.41 -1.90
N LYS A 86 -11.72 -13.28 -1.21
CA LYS A 86 -11.53 -11.97 -1.85
C LYS A 86 -10.23 -11.89 -2.67
N LYS A 87 -9.14 -12.45 -2.14
CA LYS A 87 -7.83 -12.43 -2.83
C LYS A 87 -7.86 -13.31 -4.08
N VAL A 88 -8.53 -14.46 -4.04
CA VAL A 88 -8.74 -15.36 -5.19
C VAL A 88 -9.62 -14.69 -6.24
N GLU A 89 -10.72 -14.04 -5.86
CA GLU A 89 -11.60 -13.32 -6.79
C GLU A 89 -10.83 -12.23 -7.57
N ILE A 90 -9.94 -11.50 -6.89
CA ILE A 90 -9.07 -10.50 -7.55
C ILE A 90 -8.10 -11.19 -8.52
N LEU A 91 -7.47 -12.30 -8.09
CA LEU A 91 -6.56 -13.08 -8.93
C LEU A 91 -7.27 -13.57 -10.20
N GLU A 92 -8.44 -14.20 -10.05
CA GLU A 92 -9.25 -14.69 -11.18
C GLU A 92 -9.62 -13.55 -12.13
N SER A 93 -9.97 -12.38 -11.61
CA SER A 93 -10.28 -11.21 -12.42
C SER A 93 -9.10 -10.78 -13.30
N ILE A 94 -7.86 -10.82 -12.77
CA ILE A 94 -6.63 -10.50 -13.51
C ILE A 94 -6.44 -11.50 -14.67
N TYR A 95 -6.53 -12.81 -14.41
CA TYR A 95 -6.37 -13.84 -15.45
C TYR A 95 -7.52 -13.84 -16.47
N ASN A 96 -8.76 -13.62 -16.02
CA ASN A 96 -9.92 -13.49 -16.90
C ASN A 96 -9.77 -12.30 -17.87
N SER A 97 -9.22 -11.17 -17.40
CA SER A 97 -8.91 -10.03 -18.26
C SER A 97 -7.96 -10.40 -19.41
N LYS A 98 -6.95 -11.24 -19.14
CA LYS A 98 -6.02 -11.74 -20.18
C LYS A 98 -6.69 -12.75 -21.10
N LEU A 99 -7.50 -13.67 -20.58
CA LEU A 99 -8.25 -14.63 -21.39
C LEU A 99 -9.22 -13.93 -22.33
N TYR A 100 -9.88 -12.87 -21.86
CA TYR A 100 -10.83 -12.07 -22.66
C TYR A 100 -10.19 -11.50 -23.92
N GLN A 101 -8.91 -11.11 -23.90
CA GLN A 101 -8.21 -10.57 -25.06
C GLN A 101 -8.17 -11.53 -26.26
N THR A 102 -8.31 -12.83 -26.01
CA THR A 102 -8.28 -13.89 -27.04
C THR A 102 -9.62 -14.56 -27.28
N ASP A 103 -10.68 -14.16 -26.58
CA ASP A 103 -12.02 -14.76 -26.71
C ASP A 103 -12.59 -14.59 -28.12
N TRP A 104 -12.36 -13.43 -28.75
CA TRP A 104 -12.79 -13.19 -30.12
C TRP A 104 -12.16 -14.17 -31.12
N ILE A 105 -10.92 -14.62 -30.89
CA ILE A 105 -10.25 -15.62 -31.74
C ILE A 105 -10.99 -16.95 -31.59
N VAL A 106 -11.28 -17.36 -30.37
CA VAL A 106 -12.00 -18.61 -30.08
C VAL A 106 -13.40 -18.57 -30.73
N THR A 107 -14.14 -17.49 -30.50
CA THR A 107 -15.50 -17.32 -31.06
C THR A 107 -15.50 -17.35 -32.57
N LYS A 108 -14.59 -16.60 -33.23
CA LYS A 108 -14.45 -16.57 -34.69
C LYS A 108 -14.24 -17.97 -35.28
N HIS A 109 -13.31 -18.73 -34.73
CA HIS A 109 -13.02 -20.06 -35.25
C HIS A 109 -14.18 -21.04 -35.02
N LEU A 110 -14.89 -20.93 -33.91
CA LEU A 110 -16.09 -21.73 -33.64
C LEU A 110 -17.22 -21.42 -34.61
N GLU A 111 -17.47 -20.14 -34.93
CA GLU A 111 -18.49 -19.70 -35.89
C GLU A 111 -18.19 -20.18 -37.32
N LEU A 112 -16.91 -20.24 -37.69
CA LEU A 112 -16.45 -20.71 -39.01
C LEU A 112 -16.37 -22.25 -39.09
N GLY A 113 -16.55 -22.97 -37.98
CA GLY A 113 -16.35 -24.42 -37.94
C GLY A 113 -14.88 -24.84 -38.06
N GLU A 114 -13.97 -23.92 -37.76
CA GLU A 114 -12.53 -24.11 -37.85
C GLU A 114 -11.92 -24.46 -36.48
N SER A 115 -10.73 -25.08 -36.50
CA SER A 115 -9.99 -25.29 -35.26
C SER A 115 -9.34 -24.01 -34.76
N VAL A 116 -9.52 -23.68 -33.50
CA VAL A 116 -8.78 -22.57 -32.83
C VAL A 116 -7.26 -22.83 -32.98
N PRO A 117 -6.45 -21.82 -33.35
CA PRO A 117 -5.00 -21.96 -33.49
C PRO A 117 -4.35 -22.58 -32.25
N GLN A 118 -3.43 -23.53 -32.46
CA GLN A 118 -2.80 -24.25 -31.35
C GLN A 118 -2.09 -23.32 -30.37
N ALA A 119 -1.37 -22.31 -30.88
CA ALA A 119 -0.70 -21.32 -30.08
C ALA A 119 -1.67 -20.57 -29.13
N THR A 120 -2.90 -20.25 -29.60
CA THR A 120 -3.94 -19.64 -28.76
C THR A 120 -4.41 -20.60 -27.67
N LYS A 121 -4.61 -21.87 -28.00
CA LYS A 121 -5.00 -22.91 -27.03
C LYS A 121 -3.95 -23.07 -25.95
N ASP A 122 -2.67 -23.15 -26.33
CA ASP A 122 -1.55 -23.36 -25.42
C ASP A 122 -1.36 -22.16 -24.50
N ALA A 123 -1.42 -20.93 -25.03
CA ALA A 123 -1.34 -19.72 -24.23
C ALA A 123 -2.47 -19.61 -23.20
N ARG A 124 -3.71 -19.93 -23.60
CA ARG A 124 -4.88 -19.93 -22.70
C ARG A 124 -4.79 -21.05 -21.66
N ALA A 125 -4.26 -22.21 -22.02
CA ALA A 125 -4.03 -23.30 -21.08
C ALA A 125 -2.96 -22.93 -20.04
N ALA A 126 -1.88 -22.28 -20.47
CA ALA A 126 -0.83 -21.80 -19.57
C ALA A 126 -1.38 -20.80 -18.54
N LEU A 127 -2.16 -19.79 -18.99
CA LEU A 127 -2.79 -18.83 -18.10
C LEU A 127 -3.68 -19.49 -17.04
N ARG A 128 -4.48 -20.49 -17.42
CA ARG A 128 -5.32 -21.22 -16.46
C ARG A 128 -4.51 -22.06 -15.46
N THR A 129 -3.44 -22.70 -15.95
CA THR A 129 -2.55 -23.49 -15.09
C THR A 129 -1.85 -22.59 -14.07
N GLU A 130 -1.40 -21.44 -14.50
CA GLU A 130 -0.76 -20.46 -13.61
C GLU A 130 -1.75 -19.89 -12.59
N CYS A 131 -2.97 -19.53 -13.01
CA CYS A 131 -4.03 -19.07 -12.12
C CYS A 131 -4.30 -20.11 -11.01
N ASN A 132 -4.53 -21.37 -11.39
CA ASN A 132 -4.80 -22.46 -10.42
C ASN A 132 -3.62 -22.65 -9.45
N ALA A 133 -2.39 -22.53 -9.91
CA ALA A 133 -1.21 -22.61 -9.04
C ALA A 133 -1.18 -21.46 -8.02
N LYS A 134 -1.49 -20.22 -8.45
CA LYS A 134 -1.58 -19.05 -7.58
C LYS A 134 -2.73 -19.09 -6.60
N GLU A 135 -3.89 -19.64 -7.00
CA GLU A 135 -5.00 -19.93 -6.09
C GLU A 135 -4.57 -20.89 -4.99
N ALA A 136 -3.88 -21.98 -5.34
CA ALA A 136 -3.38 -22.94 -4.38
C ALA A 136 -2.38 -22.32 -3.39
N GLU A 137 -1.50 -21.41 -3.86
CA GLU A 137 -0.60 -20.64 -3.00
C GLU A 137 -1.40 -19.79 -1.98
N ILE A 138 -2.41 -19.04 -2.43
CA ILE A 138 -3.26 -18.21 -1.55
C ILE A 138 -4.00 -19.09 -0.54
N MET A 139 -4.56 -20.20 -0.99
CA MET A 139 -5.30 -21.13 -0.12
C MET A 139 -4.41 -21.81 0.92
N ALA A 140 -3.11 -21.96 0.66
CA ALA A 140 -2.14 -22.50 1.61
C ALA A 140 -1.70 -21.50 2.70
N LEU A 141 -1.95 -20.20 2.55
CA LEU A 141 -1.58 -19.19 3.55
C LEU A 141 -2.37 -19.42 4.85
N THR A 142 -1.71 -19.22 5.99
CA THR A 142 -2.27 -19.54 7.31
C THR A 142 -2.57 -18.31 8.16
N THR A 143 -2.15 -17.12 7.75
CA THR A 143 -2.36 -15.88 8.50
C THR A 143 -2.97 -14.77 7.63
N LYS A 144 -3.71 -13.85 8.25
CA LYS A 144 -4.27 -12.69 7.55
C LYS A 144 -3.18 -11.76 7.00
N SER A 145 -2.09 -11.60 7.73
CA SER A 145 -0.92 -10.81 7.30
C SER A 145 -0.31 -11.39 6.02
N ALA A 146 -0.10 -12.71 5.95
CA ALA A 146 0.43 -13.35 4.76
C ALA A 146 -0.47 -13.16 3.53
N ILE A 147 -1.81 -13.14 3.71
CA ILE A 147 -2.73 -12.84 2.61
C ILE A 147 -2.62 -11.37 2.17
N ALA A 148 -2.52 -10.45 3.13
CA ALA A 148 -2.37 -9.02 2.83
C ALA A 148 -1.07 -8.75 2.05
N GLU A 149 0.03 -9.39 2.44
CA GLU A 149 1.36 -9.28 1.82
C GLU A 149 1.49 -10.03 0.50
N TYR A 150 0.61 -11.00 0.21
CA TYR A 150 0.68 -11.78 -1.02
C TYR A 150 0.57 -10.89 -2.26
N GLN A 151 1.62 -10.89 -3.08
CA GLN A 151 1.69 -10.09 -4.30
C GLN A 151 0.95 -10.79 -5.44
N LEU A 152 -0.06 -10.13 -5.96
CA LEU A 152 -0.77 -10.60 -7.16
C LEU A 152 0.09 -10.36 -8.40
N PRO A 153 0.00 -11.22 -9.42
CA PRO A 153 0.77 -11.04 -10.65
C PRO A 153 0.33 -9.78 -11.39
N ASN A 154 1.31 -9.09 -11.96
CA ASN A 154 1.05 -8.08 -12.98
C ASN A 154 1.21 -8.74 -14.35
N LEU A 155 0.13 -8.84 -15.13
CA LEU A 155 0.10 -9.48 -16.45
C LEU A 155 0.03 -8.46 -17.59
N ASP A 156 0.59 -7.26 -17.42
CA ASP A 156 0.61 -6.23 -18.47
C ASP A 156 1.34 -6.65 -19.74
#